data_3a37421ef1eee81fd54f4e07ecbd2c4c
#
_entry.id   3a37421ef1eee81fd54f4e07ecbd2c4c
#
_cell.length_a   1.000
_cell.length_b   1.000
_cell.length_c   1.000
_cell.angle_alpha   90.00
_cell.angle_beta   90.00
_cell.angle_gamma   90.00
#
_symmetry.space_group_name_H-M   'P 1'
#
loop_
_entity.id
_entity.type
_entity.pdbx_description
1 polymer ?
#
loop_
_entity_poly.entity_id
_entity_poly.type
_entity_poly.pdbx_seq_one_letter_code
_entity_poly.pdbx_strand_id
1 'polypeptide(L)'
;LGKLFLHQKRVKAYNEGGAYGYQRALMQEQLSEVEQQRRDELDKKKTDDSKVEDYNNQIAELKQQIKDFAEDAADSLYGINLKDWASQLGDALYEAWQKGEDGAEAFKKKAAEIMGDVMNSVLKLAILEPAMKNLQTMLFGEDGMSGMFGSDFSLDDSELESIADYLMGVSSKTDDYYDALDKLN
;
A
#
# COMPACT_ATOMS: atom_id res chain seq x y z
N LEU A 1 -14.66 -19.57 19.75
CA LEU A 1 -13.30 -19.56 19.18
C LEU A 1 -13.13 -18.55 18.05
N GLY A 2 -14.05 -18.48 17.06
CA GLY A 2 -13.95 -17.55 15.94
C GLY A 2 -13.96 -16.06 16.32
N LYS A 3 -14.83 -15.66 17.27
CA LYS A 3 -14.91 -14.28 17.75
C LYS A 3 -13.64 -13.83 18.48
N LEU A 4 -13.03 -14.72 19.27
CA LEU A 4 -11.78 -14.45 19.98
C LEU A 4 -10.62 -14.27 19.00
N PHE A 5 -10.56 -15.11 17.98
CA PHE A 5 -9.55 -15.05 16.93
C PHE A 5 -9.63 -13.73 16.13
N LEU A 6 -10.84 -13.30 15.75
CA LEU A 6 -11.07 -12.03 15.07
C LEU A 6 -10.69 -10.83 15.96
N HIS A 7 -11.03 -10.89 17.25
CA HIS A 7 -10.64 -9.85 18.20
C HIS A 7 -9.11 -9.73 18.31
N GLN A 8 -8.40 -10.85 18.41
CA GLN A 8 -6.94 -10.87 18.45
C GLN A 8 -6.32 -10.29 17.17
N LYS A 9 -6.87 -10.61 16.00
CA LYS A 9 -6.44 -10.00 14.72
C LYS A 9 -6.62 -8.49 14.71
N ARG A 10 -7.75 -7.99 15.20
CA ARG A 10 -8.02 -6.54 15.26
C ARG A 10 -7.08 -5.82 16.21
N VAL A 11 -6.84 -6.40 17.37
CA VAL A 11 -5.88 -5.84 18.37
C VAL A 11 -4.48 -5.80 17.77
N LYS A 12 -4.05 -6.87 17.11
CA LYS A 12 -2.77 -6.91 16.41
C LYS A 12 -2.68 -5.84 15.33
N ALA A 13 -3.70 -5.71 14.49
CA ALA A 13 -3.76 -4.71 13.42
C ALA A 13 -3.70 -3.29 13.97
N TYR A 14 -4.36 -3.01 15.09
CA TYR A 14 -4.29 -1.72 15.78
C TYR A 14 -2.89 -1.46 16.35
N ASN A 15 -2.28 -2.44 16.97
CA ASN A 15 -0.94 -2.31 17.56
C ASN A 15 0.16 -2.10 16.49
N GLU A 16 0.00 -2.72 15.32
CA GLU A 16 0.94 -2.64 14.21
C GLU A 16 0.71 -1.43 13.29
N GLY A 17 -0.54 -1.03 13.09
CA GLY A 17 -0.94 -0.03 12.09
C GLY A 17 -1.86 1.08 12.59
N GLY A 18 -2.11 1.18 13.91
CA GLY A 18 -2.97 2.20 14.49
C GLY A 18 -4.42 2.12 14.02
N ALA A 19 -5.11 3.25 14.03
CA ALA A 19 -6.51 3.36 13.59
C ALA A 19 -6.69 2.95 12.11
N TYR A 20 -5.75 3.29 11.26
CA TYR A 20 -5.73 2.86 9.87
C TYR A 20 -5.68 1.33 9.74
N GLY A 21 -4.73 0.68 10.42
CA GLY A 21 -4.58 -0.77 10.41
C GLY A 21 -5.82 -1.49 10.93
N TYR A 22 -6.43 -0.97 11.98
CA TYR A 22 -7.69 -1.50 12.53
C TYR A 22 -8.84 -1.42 11.52
N GLN A 23 -9.05 -0.27 10.91
CA GLN A 23 -10.12 -0.05 9.92
C GLN A 23 -9.92 -0.92 8.68
N ARG A 24 -8.69 -1.02 8.19
CA ARG A 24 -8.35 -1.89 7.07
C ARG A 24 -8.62 -3.36 7.39
N ALA A 25 -8.29 -3.81 8.59
CA ALA A 25 -8.58 -5.17 9.03
C ALA A 25 -10.08 -5.47 9.05
N LEU A 26 -10.92 -4.53 9.48
CA LEU A 26 -12.39 -4.67 9.42
C LEU A 26 -12.89 -4.84 7.97
N MET A 27 -12.37 -4.05 7.05
CA MET A 27 -12.74 -4.15 5.63
C MET A 27 -12.31 -5.49 5.03
N GLN A 28 -11.12 -5.98 5.37
CA GLN A 28 -10.63 -7.29 4.95
C GLN A 28 -11.45 -8.45 5.53
N GLU A 29 -11.94 -8.33 6.76
CA GLU A 29 -12.86 -9.31 7.36
C GLU A 29 -14.17 -9.39 6.57
N GLN A 30 -14.75 -8.25 6.19
CA GLN A 30 -15.96 -8.21 5.35
C GLN A 30 -15.73 -8.91 4.00
N LEU A 31 -14.59 -8.63 3.37
CA LEU A 31 -14.20 -9.27 2.11
C LEU A 31 -14.09 -10.80 2.28
N SER A 32 -13.40 -11.26 3.31
CA SER A 32 -13.24 -12.69 3.61
C SER A 32 -14.56 -13.38 3.87
N GLU A 33 -15.50 -12.71 4.53
CA GLU A 33 -16.85 -13.24 4.78
C GLU A 33 -17.63 -13.44 3.48
N VAL A 34 -17.63 -12.48 2.58
CA VAL A 34 -18.30 -12.61 1.27
C VAL A 34 -17.62 -13.65 0.39
N GLU A 35 -16.31 -13.74 0.40
CA GLU A 35 -15.56 -14.80 -0.29
C GLU A 35 -15.93 -16.20 0.24
N GLN A 36 -16.13 -16.34 1.55
CA GLN A 36 -16.58 -17.60 2.14
C GLN A 36 -18.02 -17.93 1.73
N GLN A 37 -18.93 -16.97 1.74
CA GLN A 37 -20.30 -17.14 1.27
C GLN A 37 -20.34 -17.60 -0.20
N ARG A 38 -19.48 -17.02 -1.04
CA ARG A 38 -19.35 -17.47 -2.44
C ARG A 38 -18.87 -18.90 -2.54
N ARG A 39 -17.84 -19.29 -1.78
CA ARG A 39 -17.37 -20.69 -1.76
C ARG A 39 -18.47 -21.65 -1.31
N ASP A 40 -19.19 -21.31 -0.26
CA ASP A 40 -20.27 -22.12 0.26
C ASP A 40 -21.40 -22.30 -0.78
N GLU A 41 -21.70 -21.28 -1.58
CA GLU A 41 -22.67 -21.38 -2.66
C GLU A 41 -22.19 -22.29 -3.80
N LEU A 42 -20.91 -22.17 -4.18
CA LEU A 42 -20.30 -23.00 -5.23
C LEU A 42 -20.22 -24.48 -4.84
N ASP A 43 -20.10 -24.78 -3.56
CA ASP A 43 -20.00 -26.15 -3.04
C ASP A 43 -21.36 -26.85 -2.93
N LYS A 44 -22.47 -26.17 -3.18
CA LYS A 44 -23.80 -26.77 -3.19
C LYS A 44 -24.00 -27.71 -4.40
N LYS A 45 -24.75 -28.76 -4.20
CA LYS A 45 -25.16 -29.69 -5.30
C LYS A 45 -25.91 -29.00 -6.44
N LYS A 46 -26.61 -27.93 -6.13
CA LYS A 46 -27.27 -27.04 -7.08
C LYS A 46 -26.90 -25.61 -6.74
N THR A 47 -25.96 -25.08 -7.48
CA THR A 47 -25.47 -23.71 -7.37
C THR A 47 -26.52 -22.74 -7.93
N ASP A 48 -26.73 -21.64 -7.25
CA ASP A 48 -27.49 -20.49 -7.75
C ASP A 48 -26.55 -19.48 -8.40
N ASP A 49 -26.50 -19.48 -9.71
CA ASP A 49 -25.58 -18.63 -10.48
C ASP A 49 -25.81 -17.13 -10.23
N SER A 50 -27.05 -16.71 -9.98
CA SER A 50 -27.38 -15.34 -9.65
C SER A 50 -26.74 -14.90 -8.33
N LYS A 51 -26.75 -15.79 -7.31
CA LYS A 51 -26.05 -15.51 -6.04
C LYS A 51 -24.55 -15.46 -6.19
N VAL A 52 -23.98 -16.32 -7.02
CA VAL A 52 -22.54 -16.30 -7.31
C VAL A 52 -22.15 -14.99 -7.98
N GLU A 53 -22.94 -14.51 -8.92
CA GLU A 53 -22.73 -13.21 -9.57
C GLU A 53 -22.82 -12.06 -8.57
N ASP A 54 -23.83 -12.05 -7.69
CA ASP A 54 -23.97 -11.04 -6.64
C ASP A 54 -22.75 -11.04 -5.70
N TYR A 55 -22.26 -12.20 -5.28
CA TYR A 55 -21.04 -12.29 -4.47
C TYR A 55 -19.80 -11.81 -5.22
N ASN A 56 -19.67 -12.12 -6.51
CA ASN A 56 -18.57 -11.61 -7.32
C ASN A 56 -18.56 -10.07 -7.38
N ASN A 57 -19.72 -9.46 -7.54
CA ASN A 57 -19.88 -8.00 -7.55
C ASN A 57 -19.52 -7.40 -6.19
N GLN A 58 -20.01 -7.98 -5.09
CA GLN A 58 -19.70 -7.52 -3.74
C GLN A 58 -18.18 -7.63 -3.44
N ILE A 59 -17.55 -8.71 -3.86
CA ILE A 59 -16.10 -8.91 -3.72
C ILE A 59 -15.32 -7.84 -4.48
N ALA A 60 -15.72 -7.56 -5.72
CA ALA A 60 -15.09 -6.53 -6.54
C ALA A 60 -15.21 -5.14 -5.90
N GLU A 61 -16.41 -4.79 -5.40
CA GLU A 61 -16.64 -3.53 -4.70
C GLU A 61 -15.82 -3.41 -3.42
N LEU A 62 -15.76 -4.45 -2.59
CA LEU A 62 -14.99 -4.46 -1.35
C LEU A 62 -13.49 -4.34 -1.61
N LYS A 63 -12.96 -5.03 -2.63
CA LYS A 63 -11.56 -4.88 -3.04
C LYS A 63 -11.25 -3.45 -3.47
N GLN A 64 -12.14 -2.83 -4.23
CA GLN A 64 -11.97 -1.44 -4.65
C GLN A 64 -12.03 -0.48 -3.48
N GLN A 65 -12.95 -0.67 -2.54
CA GLN A 65 -13.05 0.15 -1.32
C GLN A 65 -11.80 0.04 -0.45
N ILE A 66 -11.24 -1.14 -0.28
CA ILE A 66 -10.00 -1.35 0.48
C ILE A 66 -8.83 -0.61 -0.18
N LYS A 67 -8.72 -0.71 -1.49
CA LYS A 67 -7.70 0.00 -2.28
C LYS A 67 -7.85 1.51 -2.15
N ASP A 68 -9.05 2.03 -2.39
CA ASP A 68 -9.34 3.47 -2.31
C ASP A 68 -9.07 4.00 -0.90
N PHE A 69 -9.44 3.26 0.13
CA PHE A 69 -9.17 3.64 1.52
C PHE A 69 -7.66 3.75 1.80
N ALA A 70 -6.86 2.82 1.31
CA ALA A 70 -5.41 2.85 1.48
C ALA A 70 -4.78 4.03 0.75
N GLU A 71 -5.15 4.27 -0.50
CA GLU A 71 -4.66 5.39 -1.30
C GLU A 71 -5.09 6.75 -0.71
N ASP A 72 -6.37 6.92 -0.38
CA ASP A 72 -6.91 8.15 0.19
C ASP A 72 -6.26 8.48 1.55
N ALA A 73 -6.01 7.47 2.37
CA ALA A 73 -5.33 7.65 3.65
C ALA A 73 -3.89 8.13 3.45
N ALA A 74 -3.14 7.53 2.52
CA ALA A 74 -1.78 7.93 2.20
C ALA A 74 -1.74 9.32 1.57
N ASP A 75 -2.62 9.62 0.63
CA ASP A 75 -2.74 10.92 -0.02
C ASP A 75 -3.02 12.03 1.00
N SER A 76 -3.93 11.79 1.93
CA SER A 76 -4.29 12.75 2.98
C SER A 76 -3.14 12.99 3.97
N LEU A 77 -2.46 11.94 4.38
CA LEU A 77 -1.40 12.03 5.39
C LEU A 77 -0.13 12.68 4.84
N TYR A 78 0.28 12.30 3.65
CA TYR A 78 1.51 12.79 3.03
C TYR A 78 1.31 14.04 2.16
N GLY A 79 0.06 14.43 1.90
CA GLY A 79 -0.25 15.58 1.05
C GLY A 79 0.13 15.35 -0.42
N ILE A 80 0.06 14.13 -0.90
CA ILE A 80 0.42 13.72 -2.26
C ILE A 80 -0.76 13.07 -2.96
N ASN A 81 -0.68 12.93 -4.29
CA ASN A 81 -1.52 12.04 -5.06
C ASN A 81 -0.68 10.87 -5.58
N LEU A 82 -0.91 9.67 -5.05
CA LEU A 82 -0.10 8.50 -5.37
C LEU A 82 -0.11 8.13 -6.85
N LYS A 83 -1.25 8.28 -7.52
CA LYS A 83 -1.36 8.01 -8.96
C LYS A 83 -0.51 8.96 -9.79
N ASP A 84 -0.58 10.26 -9.49
CA ASP A 84 0.20 11.28 -10.17
C ASP A 84 1.70 11.09 -9.90
N TRP A 85 2.06 10.78 -8.68
CA TRP A 85 3.42 10.49 -8.28
C TRP A 85 3.98 9.27 -9.01
N ALA A 86 3.21 8.19 -9.09
CA ALA A 86 3.59 6.98 -9.84
C ALA A 86 3.74 7.26 -11.34
N SER A 87 2.86 8.09 -11.92
CA SER A 87 2.95 8.51 -13.31
C SER A 87 4.22 9.32 -13.59
N GLN A 88 4.58 10.27 -12.74
CA GLN A 88 5.80 11.06 -12.85
C GLN A 88 7.07 10.18 -12.77
N LEU A 89 7.06 9.20 -11.87
CA LEU A 89 8.15 8.23 -11.77
C LEU A 89 8.26 7.36 -13.03
N GLY A 90 7.14 6.87 -13.54
CA GLY A 90 7.08 6.09 -14.77
C GLY A 90 7.59 6.87 -15.98
N ASP A 91 7.19 8.12 -16.12
CA ASP A 91 7.65 9.02 -17.20
C ASP A 91 9.16 9.27 -17.10
N ALA A 92 9.67 9.51 -15.91
CA ALA A 92 11.10 9.71 -15.70
C ALA A 92 11.94 8.48 -16.06
N LEU A 93 11.41 7.27 -15.78
CA LEU A 93 12.00 6.00 -16.17
C LEU A 93 12.06 5.84 -17.68
N TYR A 94 10.94 6.10 -18.32
CA TYR A 94 10.81 5.97 -19.77
C TYR A 94 11.75 6.92 -20.51
N GLU A 95 11.86 8.19 -20.04
CA GLU A 95 12.81 9.15 -20.60
C GLU A 95 14.27 8.69 -20.47
N ALA A 96 14.67 8.19 -19.31
CA ALA A 96 16.01 7.69 -19.07
C ALA A 96 16.34 6.50 -19.99
N TRP A 97 15.36 5.62 -20.18
CA TRP A 97 15.49 4.48 -21.10
C TRP A 97 15.65 4.92 -22.57
N GLN A 98 14.84 5.91 -23.02
CA GLN A 98 14.92 6.43 -24.38
C GLN A 98 16.24 7.11 -24.71
N LYS A 99 16.84 7.80 -23.76
CA LYS A 99 18.10 8.52 -23.97
C LYS A 99 19.32 7.62 -24.02
N GLY A 100 19.18 6.31 -23.72
CA GLY A 100 20.30 5.37 -23.70
C GLY A 100 21.43 5.78 -22.77
N GLU A 101 21.18 6.74 -21.88
CA GLU A 101 22.05 7.07 -20.75
C GLU A 101 22.21 5.83 -19.88
N ASP A 102 23.26 5.76 -19.06
CA ASP A 102 23.33 4.72 -18.04
C ASP A 102 22.08 4.83 -17.18
N GLY A 103 21.03 4.15 -17.65
CA GLY A 103 19.64 4.36 -17.26
C GLY A 103 19.42 4.09 -15.78
N ALA A 104 20.22 3.19 -15.20
CA ALA A 104 20.11 2.86 -13.79
C ALA A 104 20.55 4.01 -12.89
N GLU A 105 21.60 4.76 -13.22
CA GLU A 105 22.07 5.88 -12.37
C GLU A 105 21.25 7.15 -12.56
N ALA A 106 20.96 7.53 -13.80
CA ALA A 106 20.10 8.68 -14.10
C ALA A 106 18.70 8.49 -13.48
N PHE A 107 18.20 7.29 -13.52
CA PHE A 107 16.94 6.90 -12.92
C PHE A 107 16.97 6.94 -11.39
N LYS A 108 17.96 6.35 -10.75
CA LYS A 108 18.14 6.40 -9.29
C LYS A 108 18.17 7.84 -8.80
N LYS A 109 18.86 8.72 -9.52
CA LYS A 109 18.96 10.13 -9.17
C LYS A 109 17.59 10.83 -9.25
N LYS A 110 16.85 10.64 -10.33
CA LYS A 110 15.55 11.28 -10.53
C LYS A 110 14.48 10.70 -9.61
N ALA A 111 14.50 9.40 -9.39
CA ALA A 111 13.64 8.75 -8.42
C ALA A 111 13.91 9.22 -6.99
N ALA A 112 15.16 9.42 -6.61
CA ALA A 112 15.54 9.98 -5.32
C ALA A 112 15.07 11.44 -5.15
N GLU A 113 15.11 12.26 -6.21
CA GLU A 113 14.56 13.61 -6.20
C GLU A 113 13.05 13.61 -5.95
N ILE A 114 12.28 12.83 -6.72
CA ILE A 114 10.83 12.74 -6.60
C ILE A 114 10.43 12.15 -5.24
N MET A 115 11.12 11.13 -4.78
CA MET A 115 10.91 10.56 -3.45
C MET A 115 11.29 11.54 -2.34
N GLY A 116 12.39 12.29 -2.52
CA GLY A 116 12.82 13.31 -1.59
C GLY A 116 11.76 14.38 -1.36
N ASP A 117 11.10 14.84 -2.41
CA ASP A 117 10.00 15.82 -2.32
C ASP A 117 8.79 15.25 -1.58
N VAL A 118 8.41 14.01 -1.86
CA VAL A 118 7.33 13.31 -1.16
C VAL A 118 7.64 13.11 0.32
N MET A 119 8.87 12.73 0.63
CA MET A 119 9.28 12.36 1.98
C MET A 119 9.68 13.58 2.83
N ASN A 120 10.16 14.67 2.24
CA ASN A 120 10.53 15.90 2.96
C ASN A 120 9.32 16.57 3.65
N SER A 121 8.11 16.33 3.21
CA SER A 121 6.91 16.88 3.85
C SER A 121 6.63 16.26 5.24
N VAL A 122 7.11 15.05 5.50
CA VAL A 122 6.78 14.27 6.70
C VAL A 122 8.01 13.86 7.50
N LEU A 123 9.19 13.74 6.89
CA LEU A 123 10.29 12.93 7.41
C LEU A 123 11.57 13.67 7.65
N LYS A 124 11.57 14.66 8.52
CA LYS A 124 12.81 15.30 9.00
C LYS A 124 13.58 14.48 10.04
N LEU A 125 13.21 13.22 10.26
CA LEU A 125 13.78 12.40 11.33
C LEU A 125 14.63 11.24 10.78
N ALA A 126 15.85 11.14 11.31
CA ALA A 126 16.83 10.10 10.97
C ALA A 126 16.28 8.65 11.11
N ILE A 127 15.26 8.44 11.95
CA ILE A 127 14.62 7.14 12.16
C ILE A 127 13.90 6.61 10.92
N LEU A 128 13.61 7.47 9.95
CA LEU A 128 12.85 7.12 8.76
C LEU A 128 13.74 6.86 7.53
N GLU A 129 15.04 7.13 7.59
CA GLU A 129 15.98 6.79 6.52
C GLU A 129 15.93 5.30 6.11
N PRO A 130 15.89 4.32 7.03
CA PRO A 130 15.74 2.91 6.66
C PRO A 130 14.44 2.62 5.93
N ALA A 131 13.35 3.30 6.29
CA ALA A 131 12.05 3.15 5.64
C ALA A 131 12.07 3.70 4.21
N MET A 132 12.73 4.83 3.97
CA MET A 132 12.97 5.38 2.64
C MET A 132 13.77 4.41 1.77
N LYS A 133 14.81 3.83 2.33
CA LYS A 133 15.66 2.87 1.65
C LYS A 133 14.89 1.61 1.24
N ASN A 134 14.03 1.12 2.12
CA ASN A 134 13.14 0.01 1.83
C ASN A 134 12.14 0.33 0.73
N LEU A 135 11.56 1.53 0.74
CA LEU A 135 10.63 1.97 -0.31
C LEU A 135 11.34 2.07 -1.66
N GLN A 136 12.56 2.61 -1.71
CA GLN A 136 13.38 2.63 -2.92
C GLN A 136 13.63 1.22 -3.45
N THR A 137 13.97 0.28 -2.58
CA THR A 137 14.21 -1.11 -2.96
C THR A 137 12.94 -1.77 -3.49
N MET A 138 11.77 -1.51 -2.89
CA MET A 138 10.49 -2.00 -3.39
C MET A 138 10.18 -1.48 -4.79
N LEU A 139 10.41 -0.21 -5.04
CA LEU A 139 10.08 0.46 -6.31
C LEU A 139 11.06 0.11 -7.43
N PHE A 140 12.34 0.06 -7.11
CA PHE A 140 13.42 0.02 -8.10
C PHE A 140 14.29 -1.24 -8.04
N GLY A 141 14.18 -2.04 -6.98
CA GLY A 141 15.09 -3.13 -6.70
C GLY A 141 16.50 -2.64 -6.28
N GLU A 142 17.37 -3.57 -5.92
CA GLU A 142 18.76 -3.25 -5.55
C GLU A 142 19.60 -2.78 -6.75
N ASP A 143 19.30 -3.28 -7.93
CA ASP A 143 19.94 -2.91 -9.21
C ASP A 143 19.34 -1.66 -9.86
N GLY A 144 18.27 -1.11 -9.31
CA GLY A 144 17.52 0.02 -9.85
C GLY A 144 16.52 -0.32 -10.95
N MET A 145 16.33 -1.59 -11.30
CA MET A 145 15.48 -2.03 -12.41
C MET A 145 14.58 -3.24 -12.10
N SER A 146 14.82 -3.94 -11.00
CA SER A 146 14.10 -5.18 -10.64
C SER A 146 12.95 -4.99 -9.65
N GLY A 147 12.54 -3.75 -9.39
CA GLY A 147 11.45 -3.41 -8.46
C GLY A 147 10.06 -3.46 -9.11
N MET A 148 9.08 -2.87 -8.43
CA MET A 148 7.68 -2.82 -8.87
C MET A 148 7.49 -2.14 -10.23
N PHE A 149 8.34 -1.16 -10.55
CA PHE A 149 8.33 -0.50 -11.85
C PHE A 149 8.85 -1.38 -12.98
N GLY A 150 8.70 -2.53 -13.11
CA GLY A 150 9.12 -3.45 -14.16
C GLY A 150 9.38 -2.86 -15.56
N SER A 151 9.30 -3.67 -16.58
CA SER A 151 9.58 -3.26 -17.97
C SER A 151 8.52 -2.36 -18.62
N ASP A 152 7.36 -2.23 -18.01
CA ASP A 152 6.25 -1.37 -18.49
C ASP A 152 6.31 0.07 -17.95
N PHE A 153 7.24 0.37 -17.06
CA PHE A 153 7.43 1.68 -16.43
C PHE A 153 6.18 2.24 -15.76
N SER A 154 5.34 1.37 -15.24
CA SER A 154 4.10 1.73 -14.55
C SER A 154 3.86 0.89 -13.30
N LEU A 155 3.00 1.39 -12.43
CA LEU A 155 2.50 0.66 -11.26
C LEU A 155 1.04 0.29 -11.50
N ASP A 156 0.71 -0.97 -11.28
CA ASP A 156 -0.67 -1.43 -11.28
C ASP A 156 -1.40 -1.07 -9.97
N ASP A 157 -2.70 -1.30 -9.93
CA ASP A 157 -3.54 -0.97 -8.77
C ASP A 157 -3.12 -1.73 -7.50
N SER A 158 -2.68 -2.97 -7.63
CA SER A 158 -2.20 -3.78 -6.51
C SER A 158 -0.87 -3.27 -5.95
N GLU A 159 0.02 -2.83 -6.82
CA GLU A 159 1.31 -2.22 -6.44
C GLU A 159 1.10 -0.87 -5.76
N LEU A 160 0.19 -0.02 -6.27
CA LEU A 160 -0.20 1.24 -5.63
C LEU A 160 -0.79 1.03 -4.24
N GLU A 161 -1.65 0.02 -4.06
CA GLU A 161 -2.19 -0.36 -2.75
C GLU A 161 -1.09 -0.78 -1.78
N SER A 162 -0.12 -1.57 -2.25
CA SER A 162 1.03 -2.02 -1.45
C SER A 162 1.91 -0.85 -1.00
N ILE A 163 2.12 0.14 -1.86
CA ILE A 163 2.86 1.35 -1.52
C ILE A 163 2.09 2.19 -0.49
N ALA A 164 0.79 2.38 -0.69
CA ALA A 164 -0.06 3.09 0.26
C ALA A 164 -0.03 2.44 1.65
N ASP A 165 -0.14 1.13 1.73
CA ASP A 165 -0.02 0.37 2.96
C ASP A 165 1.33 0.55 3.64
N TYR A 166 2.40 0.49 2.87
CA TYR A 166 3.75 0.69 3.39
C TYR A 166 3.92 2.10 3.99
N LEU A 167 3.46 3.13 3.28
CA LEU A 167 3.52 4.51 3.74
C LEU A 167 2.70 4.72 5.02
N MET A 168 1.53 4.11 5.12
CA MET A 168 0.71 4.16 6.33
C MET A 168 1.36 3.42 7.49
N GLY A 169 2.02 2.29 7.25
CA GLY A 169 2.77 1.54 8.25
C GLY A 169 3.97 2.32 8.82
N VAL A 170 4.67 3.06 7.98
CA VAL A 170 5.76 3.96 8.41
C VAL A 170 5.22 5.08 9.31
N SER A 171 4.11 5.70 8.93
CA SER A 171 3.45 6.74 9.72
C SER A 171 3.06 6.24 11.11
N SER A 172 2.47 5.06 11.20
CA SER A 172 2.07 4.47 12.48
C SER A 172 3.25 4.28 13.44
N LYS A 173 4.39 3.82 12.93
CA LYS A 173 5.62 3.70 13.74
C LYS A 173 6.16 5.05 14.21
N THR A 174 5.97 6.10 13.42
CA THR A 174 6.37 7.46 13.77
C THR A 174 5.52 8.01 14.92
N ASP A 175 4.21 7.84 14.85
CA ASP A 175 3.28 8.24 15.91
C ASP A 175 3.61 7.53 17.23
N ASP A 176 3.88 6.24 17.19
CA ASP A 176 4.31 5.46 18.36
C ASP A 176 5.61 6.00 18.98
N TYR A 177 6.54 6.44 18.14
CA TYR A 177 7.80 7.05 18.58
C TYR A 177 7.56 8.39 19.28
N TYR A 178 6.72 9.26 18.73
CA TYR A 178 6.36 10.52 19.35
C TYR A 178 5.60 10.32 20.64
N ASP A 179 4.65 9.40 20.69
CA ASP A 179 3.92 9.02 21.90
C ASP A 179 4.87 8.52 23.00
N ALA A 180 5.90 7.76 22.63
CA ALA A 180 6.92 7.30 23.56
C ALA A 180 7.79 8.45 24.09
N LEU A 181 8.15 9.42 23.26
CA LEU A 181 8.90 10.62 23.69
C LEU A 181 8.08 11.50 24.62
N ASP A 182 6.80 11.71 24.34
CA ASP A 182 5.90 12.52 25.16
C ASP A 182 5.71 11.93 26.57
N LYS A 183 5.81 10.62 26.72
CA LYS A 183 5.75 9.93 28.01
C LYS A 183 7.01 10.05 28.86
N LEU A 184 8.13 10.45 28.25
CA LEU A 184 9.42 10.63 28.93
C LEU A 184 9.63 12.06 29.45
N ASN A 185 8.82 13.02 29.06
CA ASN A 185 8.79 14.40 29.49
C ASN A 185 7.68 14.63 30.51
#